data_ae53d7a34965237ffc7090170d2edb0a
#
_entry.id   ae53d7a34965237ffc7090170d2edb0a
#
_cell.length_a   1.000
_cell.length_b   1.000
_cell.length_c   1.000
_cell.angle_alpha   90.00
_cell.angle_beta   90.00
_cell.angle_gamma   90.00
#
_symmetry.space_group_name_H-M   'P 1'
#
loop_
_entity.id
_entity.type
_entity.pdbx_description
1 polymer ?
#
loop_
_entity_poly.entity_id
_entity_poly.type
_entity_poly.pdbx_seq_one_letter_code
_entity_poly.pdbx_strand_id
1 'polypeptide(L)'
;MKREKGFTLIELLAVIIILSVIMVIAVPKVLDVINKSKEEAFIDSAYGISDSVKYYYFQNNMTGNYNFEFENGKLKNNEELKYKGTSPDSGNLVINSDGKIKLAFYSDSLNLCIKKEFNDKKIKKVNGVAKDKCNTNMVNEGSTWFWVNINDENELKYVTNKELREKVIDLFSENGINKIYIPIESGHLLDTFKDFVVYANSKDIKIYNLIGDPTSIKEDGYERTINTYYDEIKSFNDKMSKEGINARVEGMHYDIEFYGYGNEDFGYGKWIGGQSEEAKNCKRRLAYINFAKAAYKYASKLGLEVEFDIPNILSKLTYYDEDNNEKNMLEEVLKNSDNVTIMYYVTMKKYITTDNALIYTGSYTFSAEDDESRSTVDVKESMVEMINR
;
A
#
# COMPACT_ATOMS: atom_id res chain seq x y z
N MET A 1 -71.69 1.14 -52.15
CA MET A 1 -71.19 1.15 -50.81
C MET A 1 -70.16 0.00 -50.65
N LYS A 2 -68.88 0.29 -50.49
CA LYS A 2 -67.91 -0.72 -50.17
C LYS A 2 -68.12 -1.11 -48.67
N ARG A 3 -68.40 -2.39 -48.41
CA ARG A 3 -68.46 -2.93 -47.05
C ARG A 3 -67.04 -2.93 -46.49
N GLU A 4 -66.82 -2.11 -45.53
CA GLU A 4 -65.59 -2.23 -44.75
C GLU A 4 -65.71 -3.51 -43.91
N LYS A 5 -64.67 -4.37 -44.04
CA LYS A 5 -64.60 -5.61 -43.27
C LYS A 5 -64.00 -5.21 -41.92
N GLY A 6 -64.80 -5.27 -40.85
CA GLY A 6 -64.32 -5.11 -39.49
C GLY A 6 -63.49 -6.33 -39.00
N PHE A 7 -62.58 -6.12 -38.11
CA PHE A 7 -61.80 -7.20 -37.44
C PHE A 7 -62.75 -8.09 -36.62
N THR A 8 -62.53 -9.38 -36.69
CA THR A 8 -63.22 -10.34 -35.80
C THR A 8 -62.59 -10.37 -34.42
N LEU A 9 -63.35 -10.72 -33.38
CA LEU A 9 -62.86 -10.85 -31.99
C LEU A 9 -61.73 -11.83 -31.92
N ILE A 10 -61.74 -12.90 -32.72
CA ILE A 10 -60.64 -13.92 -32.69
C ILE A 10 -59.39 -13.45 -33.35
N GLU A 11 -59.42 -12.59 -34.36
CA GLU A 11 -58.23 -11.95 -34.95
C GLU A 11 -57.59 -11.00 -33.98
N LEU A 12 -58.40 -10.21 -33.25
CA LEU A 12 -57.87 -9.33 -32.20
C LEU A 12 -57.24 -10.12 -31.07
N LEU A 13 -57.87 -11.21 -30.62
CA LEU A 13 -57.33 -12.08 -29.58
C LEU A 13 -56.02 -12.72 -30.03
N ALA A 14 -55.92 -13.20 -31.25
CA ALA A 14 -54.68 -13.79 -31.80
C ALA A 14 -53.55 -12.76 -31.82
N VAL A 15 -53.80 -11.52 -32.23
CA VAL A 15 -52.79 -10.45 -32.22
C VAL A 15 -52.29 -10.14 -30.80
N ILE A 16 -53.20 -10.07 -29.82
CA ILE A 16 -52.83 -9.81 -28.43
C ILE A 16 -51.94 -10.94 -27.86
N ILE A 17 -52.27 -12.19 -28.17
CA ILE A 17 -51.49 -13.34 -27.74
C ILE A 17 -50.08 -13.29 -28.36
N ILE A 18 -49.96 -13.03 -29.65
CA ILE A 18 -48.67 -12.92 -30.33
C ILE A 18 -47.86 -11.75 -29.78
N LEU A 19 -48.44 -10.58 -29.58
CA LEU A 19 -47.80 -9.43 -29.00
C LEU A 19 -47.33 -9.71 -27.56
N SER A 20 -48.13 -10.42 -26.76
CA SER A 20 -47.76 -10.80 -25.39
C SER A 20 -46.54 -11.71 -25.35
N VAL A 21 -46.45 -12.70 -26.26
CA VAL A 21 -45.29 -13.61 -26.36
C VAL A 21 -44.04 -12.83 -26.81
N ILE A 22 -44.19 -11.91 -27.77
CA ILE A 22 -43.06 -11.07 -28.22
C ILE A 22 -42.59 -10.16 -27.08
N MET A 23 -43.50 -9.54 -26.34
CA MET A 23 -43.13 -8.66 -25.21
C MET A 23 -42.38 -9.42 -24.12
N VAL A 24 -42.79 -10.63 -23.76
CA VAL A 24 -42.12 -11.43 -22.72
C VAL A 24 -40.68 -11.75 -23.10
N ILE A 25 -40.36 -11.93 -24.37
CA ILE A 25 -39.02 -12.28 -24.84
C ILE A 25 -38.19 -11.03 -25.20
N ALA A 26 -38.81 -10.06 -25.88
CA ALA A 26 -38.09 -8.91 -26.43
C ALA A 26 -37.77 -7.85 -25.36
N VAL A 27 -38.70 -7.56 -24.44
CA VAL A 27 -38.52 -6.50 -23.44
C VAL A 27 -37.32 -6.76 -22.53
N PRO A 28 -37.10 -7.96 -21.95
CA PRO A 28 -35.88 -8.22 -21.14
C PRO A 28 -34.58 -8.03 -21.91
N LYS A 29 -34.53 -8.48 -23.19
CA LYS A 29 -33.36 -8.32 -24.04
C LYS A 29 -33.06 -6.86 -24.36
N VAL A 30 -34.09 -6.06 -24.65
CA VAL A 30 -33.94 -4.62 -24.91
C VAL A 30 -33.45 -3.90 -23.65
N LEU A 31 -34.01 -4.21 -22.47
CA LEU A 31 -33.57 -3.64 -21.21
C LEU A 31 -32.12 -4.00 -20.90
N ASP A 32 -31.68 -5.22 -21.19
CA ASP A 32 -30.29 -5.67 -21.00
C ASP A 32 -29.33 -4.87 -21.90
N VAL A 33 -29.69 -4.65 -23.16
CA VAL A 33 -28.89 -3.81 -24.08
C VAL A 33 -28.83 -2.36 -23.60
N ILE A 34 -29.97 -1.80 -23.14
CA ILE A 34 -29.98 -0.43 -22.58
C ILE A 34 -29.08 -0.31 -21.35
N ASN A 35 -29.16 -1.28 -20.45
CA ASN A 35 -28.33 -1.27 -19.24
C ASN A 35 -26.84 -1.37 -19.58
N LYS A 36 -26.44 -2.27 -20.49
CA LYS A 36 -25.08 -2.37 -20.97
C LYS A 36 -24.58 -1.07 -21.61
N SER A 37 -25.41 -0.43 -22.42
CA SER A 37 -25.04 0.86 -23.03
C SER A 37 -24.86 1.96 -21.99
N LYS A 38 -25.68 1.99 -20.93
CA LYS A 38 -25.52 2.94 -19.82
C LYS A 38 -24.25 2.68 -19.02
N GLU A 39 -23.91 1.41 -18.76
CA GLU A 39 -22.68 1.03 -18.09
C GLU A 39 -21.44 1.43 -18.91
N GLU A 40 -21.45 1.23 -20.23
CA GLU A 40 -20.40 1.66 -21.13
C GLU A 40 -20.27 3.19 -21.16
N ALA A 41 -21.36 3.92 -21.23
CA ALA A 41 -21.38 5.38 -21.18
C ALA A 41 -20.84 5.92 -19.84
N PHE A 42 -21.07 5.21 -18.73
CA PHE A 42 -20.49 5.57 -17.44
C PHE A 42 -18.97 5.36 -17.41
N ILE A 43 -18.46 4.27 -18.00
CA ILE A 43 -17.02 4.03 -18.14
C ILE A 43 -16.39 5.09 -19.05
N ASP A 44 -17.04 5.47 -20.17
CA ASP A 44 -16.55 6.52 -21.06
C ASP A 44 -16.51 7.88 -20.36
N SER A 45 -17.50 8.18 -19.52
CA SER A 45 -17.50 9.37 -18.66
C SER A 45 -16.30 9.38 -17.70
N ALA A 46 -15.95 8.23 -17.11
CA ALA A 46 -14.81 8.10 -16.23
C ALA A 46 -13.47 8.32 -16.96
N TYR A 47 -13.36 7.91 -18.23
CA TYR A 47 -12.20 8.28 -19.06
C TYR A 47 -12.16 9.78 -19.32
N GLY A 48 -13.29 10.41 -19.64
CA GLY A 48 -13.39 11.86 -19.85
C GLY A 48 -12.99 12.66 -18.59
N ILE A 49 -13.40 12.21 -17.40
CA ILE A 49 -12.98 12.78 -16.12
C ILE A 49 -11.47 12.60 -15.93
N SER A 50 -10.95 11.41 -16.22
CA SER A 50 -9.52 11.10 -16.11
C SER A 50 -8.65 12.03 -16.95
N ASP A 51 -9.05 12.28 -18.18
CA ASP A 51 -8.32 13.17 -19.09
C ASP A 51 -8.41 14.64 -18.65
N SER A 52 -9.57 15.07 -18.13
CA SER A 52 -9.76 16.40 -17.57
C SER A 52 -8.89 16.61 -16.32
N VAL A 53 -8.81 15.61 -15.44
CA VAL A 53 -7.93 15.64 -14.26
C VAL A 53 -6.47 15.74 -14.64
N LYS A 54 -6.01 14.96 -15.63
CA LYS A 54 -4.63 15.08 -16.12
C LYS A 54 -4.33 16.47 -16.65
N TYR A 55 -5.23 17.01 -17.45
CA TYR A 55 -5.06 18.37 -17.98
C TYR A 55 -4.99 19.39 -16.86
N TYR A 56 -5.90 19.33 -15.90
CA TYR A 56 -5.94 20.22 -14.74
C TYR A 56 -4.65 20.12 -13.90
N TYR A 57 -4.22 18.89 -13.60
CA TYR A 57 -3.02 18.60 -12.81
C TYR A 57 -1.76 19.21 -13.42
N PHE A 58 -1.53 19.00 -14.72
CA PHE A 58 -0.34 19.52 -15.40
C PHE A 58 -0.45 21.02 -15.68
N GLN A 59 -1.63 21.53 -15.99
CA GLN A 59 -1.83 22.99 -16.21
C GLN A 59 -1.56 23.81 -14.96
N ASN A 60 -1.85 23.27 -13.77
CA ASN A 60 -1.63 23.95 -12.48
C ASN A 60 -0.27 23.60 -11.85
N ASN A 61 0.64 22.95 -12.60
CA ASN A 61 1.96 22.53 -12.11
C ASN A 61 1.91 21.79 -10.78
N MET A 62 0.88 20.96 -10.60
CA MET A 62 0.73 20.17 -9.38
C MET A 62 1.79 19.08 -9.30
N THR A 63 2.22 18.73 -8.09
CA THR A 63 3.25 17.72 -7.82
C THR A 63 2.75 16.71 -6.79
N GLY A 64 3.29 15.48 -6.82
CA GLY A 64 2.88 14.41 -5.90
C GLY A 64 1.54 13.79 -6.27
N ASN A 65 0.96 13.07 -5.32
CA ASN A 65 -0.36 12.47 -5.49
C ASN A 65 -1.45 13.49 -5.17
N TYR A 66 -2.45 13.59 -6.03
CA TYR A 66 -3.59 14.46 -5.80
C TYR A 66 -4.91 13.68 -5.91
N ASN A 67 -5.83 13.92 -4.95
CA ASN A 67 -7.11 13.22 -4.86
C ASN A 67 -8.28 14.13 -5.23
N PHE A 68 -9.08 13.69 -6.20
CA PHE A 68 -10.33 14.32 -6.61
C PHE A 68 -11.49 13.47 -6.11
N GLU A 69 -12.26 13.99 -5.16
CA GLU A 69 -13.37 13.28 -4.53
C GLU A 69 -14.72 13.75 -5.06
N PHE A 70 -15.58 12.79 -5.41
CA PHE A 70 -16.93 13.03 -5.88
C PHE A 70 -17.95 12.59 -4.83
N GLU A 71 -18.90 13.46 -4.55
CA GLU A 71 -20.02 13.21 -3.66
C GLU A 71 -21.30 13.81 -4.22
N ASN A 72 -22.37 13.01 -4.27
CA ASN A 72 -23.67 13.42 -4.82
C ASN A 72 -23.58 14.03 -6.23
N GLY A 73 -22.74 13.45 -7.09
CA GLY A 73 -22.54 13.90 -8.47
C GLY A 73 -21.71 15.17 -8.64
N LYS A 74 -21.06 15.64 -7.58
CA LYS A 74 -20.26 16.87 -7.59
C LYS A 74 -18.86 16.62 -7.05
N LEU A 75 -17.90 17.39 -7.57
CA LEU A 75 -16.54 17.42 -7.05
C LEU A 75 -16.51 18.17 -5.71
N LYS A 76 -15.89 17.58 -4.69
CA LYS A 76 -15.88 18.08 -3.31
C LYS A 76 -14.95 19.30 -3.10
N ASN A 77 -13.87 19.35 -3.86
CA ASN A 77 -12.75 20.29 -3.64
C ASN A 77 -12.94 21.67 -4.28
N ASN A 78 -14.14 22.07 -4.69
CA ASN A 78 -14.44 23.35 -5.39
C ASN A 78 -13.65 23.61 -6.69
N GLU A 79 -13.03 22.58 -7.28
CA GLU A 79 -12.27 22.69 -8.51
C GLU A 79 -13.20 22.55 -9.72
N GLU A 80 -13.03 23.42 -10.71
CA GLU A 80 -13.80 23.32 -11.94
C GLU A 80 -13.13 22.37 -12.94
N LEU A 81 -13.52 21.09 -12.93
CA LEU A 81 -13.17 20.15 -13.97
C LEU A 81 -14.18 20.21 -15.12
N LYS A 82 -13.68 20.46 -16.34
CA LYS A 82 -14.50 20.44 -17.55
C LYS A 82 -14.35 19.09 -18.26
N TYR A 83 -15.34 18.24 -18.13
CA TYR A 83 -15.39 16.93 -18.80
C TYR A 83 -16.73 16.70 -19.48
N LYS A 84 -16.77 15.72 -20.40
CA LYS A 84 -18.00 15.26 -21.04
C LYS A 84 -18.47 13.97 -20.37
N GLY A 85 -19.77 13.83 -20.20
CA GLY A 85 -20.39 12.64 -19.63
C GLY A 85 -21.06 12.89 -18.30
N THR A 86 -21.38 11.80 -17.62
CA THR A 86 -22.11 11.81 -16.34
C THR A 86 -21.12 11.78 -15.18
N SER A 87 -21.31 12.67 -14.19
CA SER A 87 -20.56 12.61 -12.92
C SER A 87 -20.85 11.30 -12.19
N PRO A 88 -19.88 10.71 -11.50
CA PRO A 88 -20.15 9.63 -10.56
C PRO A 88 -20.95 10.15 -9.35
N ASP A 89 -21.84 9.33 -8.81
CA ASP A 89 -22.60 9.69 -7.61
C ASP A 89 -21.72 9.76 -6.38
N SER A 90 -20.68 8.92 -6.33
CA SER A 90 -19.62 8.96 -5.32
C SER A 90 -18.35 8.29 -5.81
N GLY A 91 -17.27 8.47 -5.06
CA GLY A 91 -15.98 7.87 -5.33
C GLY A 91 -14.88 8.90 -5.50
N ASN A 92 -13.71 8.44 -5.88
CA ASN A 92 -12.57 9.32 -6.03
C ASN A 92 -11.62 8.89 -7.15
N LEU A 93 -10.79 9.84 -7.57
CA LEU A 93 -9.75 9.66 -8.56
C LEU A 93 -8.46 10.26 -8.03
N VAL A 94 -7.40 9.47 -8.07
CA VAL A 94 -6.04 9.90 -7.70
C VAL A 94 -5.19 9.97 -8.95
N ILE A 95 -4.46 11.06 -9.10
CA ILE A 95 -3.40 11.21 -10.09
C ILE A 95 -2.05 11.29 -9.37
N ASN A 96 -1.04 10.59 -9.88
CA ASN A 96 0.32 10.70 -9.37
C ASN A 96 1.18 11.61 -10.23
N SER A 97 2.42 11.87 -9.78
CA SER A 97 3.40 12.71 -10.47
C SER A 97 3.72 12.25 -11.90
N ASP A 98 3.55 10.97 -12.21
CA ASP A 98 3.74 10.42 -13.57
C ASP A 98 2.52 10.64 -14.48
N GLY A 99 1.46 11.27 -13.98
CA GLY A 99 0.19 11.40 -14.68
C GLY A 99 -0.61 10.09 -14.79
N LYS A 100 -0.22 9.07 -14.05
CA LYS A 100 -1.01 7.84 -13.96
C LYS A 100 -2.22 8.07 -13.06
N ILE A 101 -3.33 7.40 -13.39
CA ILE A 101 -4.60 7.55 -12.68
C ILE A 101 -5.03 6.22 -12.07
N LYS A 102 -5.42 6.30 -10.80
CA LYS A 102 -6.20 5.32 -10.07
C LYS A 102 -7.57 5.90 -9.81
N LEU A 103 -8.65 5.15 -10.00
CA LEU A 103 -10.01 5.62 -9.72
C LEU A 103 -10.91 4.51 -9.20
N ALA A 104 -11.91 4.93 -8.44
CA ALA A 104 -13.09 4.14 -8.12
C ALA A 104 -14.31 5.06 -8.12
N PHE A 105 -15.26 4.78 -8.99
CA PHE A 105 -16.48 5.55 -9.14
C PHE A 105 -17.71 4.67 -9.01
N TYR A 106 -18.72 5.18 -8.33
CA TYR A 106 -20.00 4.51 -8.15
C TYR A 106 -21.14 5.27 -8.81
N SER A 107 -22.03 4.52 -9.43
CA SER A 107 -23.29 5.02 -9.95
C SER A 107 -24.47 4.39 -9.22
N ASP A 108 -25.26 5.22 -8.53
CA ASP A 108 -26.47 4.80 -7.82
C ASP A 108 -27.53 4.23 -8.78
N SER A 109 -27.70 4.88 -9.94
CA SER A 109 -28.71 4.48 -10.94
C SER A 109 -28.39 3.14 -11.59
N LEU A 110 -27.12 2.75 -11.66
CA LEU A 110 -26.65 1.49 -12.25
C LEU A 110 -26.33 0.44 -11.17
N ASN A 111 -26.29 0.84 -9.91
CA ASN A 111 -25.76 0.02 -8.81
C ASN A 111 -24.41 -0.60 -9.18
N LEU A 112 -23.52 0.22 -9.72
CA LEU A 112 -22.28 -0.22 -10.35
C LEU A 112 -21.08 0.54 -9.79
N CYS A 113 -20.09 -0.23 -9.34
CA CYS A 113 -18.74 0.27 -9.05
C CYS A 113 -17.82 0.00 -10.25
N ILE A 114 -17.04 1.00 -10.65
CA ILE A 114 -15.96 0.84 -11.63
C ILE A 114 -14.65 1.24 -10.99
N LYS A 115 -13.58 0.49 -11.25
CA LYS A 115 -12.24 0.72 -10.69
C LYS A 115 -11.15 0.64 -11.74
N LYS A 116 -10.07 1.36 -11.49
CA LYS A 116 -8.81 1.30 -12.24
C LYS A 116 -7.65 1.54 -11.30
N GLU A 117 -6.68 0.66 -11.27
CA GLU A 117 -5.40 0.88 -10.58
C GLU A 117 -4.41 1.65 -11.48
N PHE A 118 -3.33 2.21 -10.90
CA PHE A 118 -2.35 3.00 -11.64
C PHE A 118 -1.75 2.27 -12.85
N ASN A 119 -1.53 0.96 -12.73
CA ASN A 119 -0.92 0.14 -13.78
C ASN A 119 -1.95 -0.58 -14.68
N ASP A 120 -3.23 -0.46 -14.38
CA ASP A 120 -4.27 -1.02 -15.23
C ASP A 120 -4.38 -0.27 -16.56
N LYS A 121 -4.54 -0.99 -17.66
CA LYS A 121 -4.74 -0.41 -19.00
C LYS A 121 -6.18 0.07 -19.22
N LYS A 122 -7.14 -0.51 -18.49
CA LYS A 122 -8.58 -0.25 -18.68
C LYS A 122 -9.30 -0.13 -17.34
N ILE A 123 -10.38 0.65 -17.34
CA ILE A 123 -11.35 0.69 -16.25
C ILE A 123 -12.12 -0.63 -16.24
N LYS A 124 -12.29 -1.22 -15.06
CA LYS A 124 -12.96 -2.52 -14.84
C LYS A 124 -14.28 -2.30 -14.08
N LYS A 125 -15.29 -3.07 -14.41
CA LYS A 125 -16.53 -3.18 -13.62
C LYS A 125 -16.24 -4.08 -12.41
N VAL A 126 -16.74 -3.69 -11.23
CA VAL A 126 -16.62 -4.49 -10.01
C VAL A 126 -18.03 -4.71 -9.47
N ASN A 127 -18.51 -5.94 -9.64
CA ASN A 127 -19.87 -6.31 -9.24
C ASN A 127 -19.96 -6.57 -7.74
N GLY A 128 -21.11 -6.25 -7.14
CA GLY A 128 -21.40 -6.57 -5.75
C GLY A 128 -20.68 -5.72 -4.71
N VAL A 129 -20.05 -4.62 -5.13
CA VAL A 129 -19.40 -3.67 -4.22
C VAL A 129 -20.41 -2.62 -3.78
N ALA A 130 -20.62 -2.49 -2.48
CA ALA A 130 -21.48 -1.45 -1.91
C ALA A 130 -20.90 -0.04 -2.14
N LYS A 131 -21.76 0.98 -2.16
CA LYS A 131 -21.39 2.36 -2.45
C LYS A 131 -20.25 2.88 -1.56
N ASP A 132 -20.33 2.64 -0.26
CA ASP A 132 -19.33 3.02 0.75
C ASP A 132 -17.97 2.33 0.58
N LYS A 133 -17.95 1.18 -0.11
CA LYS A 133 -16.73 0.41 -0.43
C LYS A 133 -16.21 0.67 -1.85
N CYS A 134 -16.92 1.44 -2.64
CA CYS A 134 -16.48 1.86 -3.96
C CYS A 134 -15.69 3.16 -3.89
N ASN A 135 -14.54 3.09 -3.31
CA ASN A 135 -13.55 4.17 -3.28
C ASN A 135 -12.23 3.63 -3.82
N THR A 136 -11.34 4.52 -4.26
CA THR A 136 -9.98 4.14 -4.51
C THR A 136 -9.37 3.90 -3.20
N ASN A 137 -9.73 3.18 -2.24
CA ASN A 137 -8.95 3.25 -1.03
C ASN A 137 -7.64 3.90 -1.39
N MET A 138 -7.48 5.17 -1.09
CA MET A 138 -6.16 5.72 -0.98
C MET A 138 -5.58 4.97 0.21
N VAL A 139 -5.27 3.72 -0.06
CA VAL A 139 -4.12 3.19 0.59
C VAL A 139 -3.02 4.01 -0.06
N ASN A 140 -2.75 5.19 0.45
CA ASN A 140 -1.37 5.54 0.64
C ASN A 140 -0.87 4.29 1.33
N GLU A 141 -0.03 3.50 0.63
CA GLU A 141 0.69 2.44 1.30
C GLU A 141 1.66 3.16 2.24
N GLY A 142 1.07 3.81 3.24
CA GLY A 142 1.77 4.47 4.30
C GLY A 142 2.19 3.39 5.26
N SER A 143 3.47 3.25 5.44
CA SER A 143 4.01 2.45 6.54
C SER A 143 4.56 3.36 7.61
N THR A 144 4.56 2.88 8.83
CA THR A 144 5.18 3.58 9.96
C THR A 144 5.94 2.61 10.83
N TRP A 145 7.07 3.07 11.33
CA TRP A 145 7.78 2.42 12.43
C TRP A 145 7.12 2.88 13.73
N PHE A 146 6.61 1.93 14.48
CA PHE A 146 6.03 2.20 15.79
C PHE A 146 6.93 1.57 16.86
N TRP A 147 7.95 2.31 17.25
CA TRP A 147 8.90 1.88 18.25
C TRP A 147 8.22 1.83 19.62
N VAL A 148 8.23 0.64 20.22
CA VAL A 148 7.72 0.39 21.56
C VAL A 148 8.71 -0.49 22.29
N ASN A 149 9.26 0.02 23.39
CA ASN A 149 10.09 -0.75 24.29
C ASN A 149 9.21 -1.48 25.31
N ILE A 150 9.24 -2.80 25.28
CA ILE A 150 8.44 -3.64 26.20
C ILE A 150 8.78 -3.41 27.67
N ASN A 151 9.98 -2.91 27.97
CA ASN A 151 10.45 -2.60 29.31
C ASN A 151 10.13 -1.16 29.74
N ASP A 152 9.54 -0.34 28.88
CA ASP A 152 9.07 1.02 29.20
C ASP A 152 7.55 1.05 29.27
N GLU A 153 7.00 1.17 30.47
CA GLU A 153 5.55 1.24 30.69
C GLU A 153 4.89 2.43 30.00
N ASN A 154 5.63 3.55 29.78
CA ASN A 154 5.12 4.73 29.10
C ASN A 154 4.94 4.51 27.59
N GLU A 155 5.70 3.63 27.00
CA GLU A 155 5.55 3.21 25.60
C GLU A 155 4.62 2.02 25.50
N LEU A 156 4.80 0.99 26.32
CA LEU A 156 4.03 -0.26 26.29
C LEU A 156 2.53 -0.04 26.51
N LYS A 157 2.12 1.02 27.21
CA LYS A 157 0.70 1.37 27.40
C LYS A 157 -0.07 1.56 26.09
N TYR A 158 0.60 2.00 25.00
CA TYR A 158 -0.03 2.14 23.68
C TYR A 158 -0.33 0.80 22.99
N VAL A 159 0.22 -0.28 23.52
CA VAL A 159 -0.07 -1.65 23.09
C VAL A 159 -1.07 -2.32 24.02
N THR A 160 -0.87 -2.20 25.35
CA THR A 160 -1.61 -2.97 26.36
C THR A 160 -2.89 -2.30 26.83
N ASN A 161 -2.93 -0.97 26.93
CA ASN A 161 -4.14 -0.24 27.31
C ASN A 161 -5.10 -0.13 26.13
N LYS A 162 -6.32 -0.63 26.28
CA LYS A 162 -7.32 -0.70 25.20
C LYS A 162 -7.61 0.66 24.57
N GLU A 163 -7.89 1.68 25.38
CA GLU A 163 -8.28 3.01 24.88
C GLU A 163 -7.14 3.68 24.10
N LEU A 164 -5.90 3.61 24.63
CA LEU A 164 -4.74 4.19 23.96
C LEU A 164 -4.36 3.42 22.69
N ARG A 165 -4.45 2.11 22.72
CA ARG A 165 -4.23 1.23 21.56
C ARG A 165 -5.20 1.55 20.43
N GLU A 166 -6.48 1.60 20.72
CA GLU A 166 -7.51 1.88 19.71
C GLU A 166 -7.31 3.30 19.13
N LYS A 167 -7.03 4.28 19.98
CA LYS A 167 -6.80 5.67 19.56
C LYS A 167 -5.58 5.82 18.64
N VAL A 168 -4.46 5.17 18.94
CA VAL A 168 -3.26 5.26 18.10
C VAL A 168 -3.44 4.54 16.76
N ILE A 169 -4.10 3.38 16.77
CA ILE A 169 -4.38 2.63 15.54
C ILE A 169 -5.40 3.37 14.66
N ASP A 170 -6.44 3.98 15.26
CA ASP A 170 -7.40 4.81 14.54
C ASP A 170 -6.70 6.02 13.91
N LEU A 171 -5.79 6.69 14.64
CA LEU A 171 -4.98 7.77 14.10
C LEU A 171 -4.15 7.33 12.90
N PHE A 172 -3.53 6.16 12.94
CA PHE A 172 -2.79 5.61 11.81
C PHE A 172 -3.71 5.34 10.61
N SER A 173 -4.84 4.70 10.84
CA SER A 173 -5.83 4.40 9.79
C SER A 173 -6.38 5.67 9.13
N GLU A 174 -6.73 6.68 9.92
CA GLU A 174 -7.24 7.98 9.44
C GLU A 174 -6.23 8.76 8.60
N ASN A 175 -4.93 8.55 8.86
CA ASN A 175 -3.83 9.15 8.10
C ASN A 175 -3.28 8.25 6.98
N GLY A 176 -4.01 7.21 6.60
CA GLY A 176 -3.67 6.36 5.47
C GLY A 176 -2.50 5.40 5.73
N ILE A 177 -2.13 5.18 6.99
CA ILE A 177 -1.16 4.15 7.36
C ILE A 177 -1.87 2.80 7.33
N ASN A 178 -1.40 1.91 6.50
CA ASN A 178 -1.94 0.55 6.35
C ASN A 178 -0.91 -0.54 6.66
N LYS A 179 0.27 -0.14 7.11
CA LYS A 179 1.35 -1.04 7.49
C LYS A 179 2.09 -0.49 8.71
N ILE A 180 2.26 -1.29 9.73
CA ILE A 180 3.00 -0.93 10.95
C ILE A 180 4.15 -1.92 11.13
N TYR A 181 5.35 -1.38 11.30
CA TYR A 181 6.54 -2.09 11.74
C TYR A 181 6.70 -1.85 13.25
N ILE A 182 6.55 -2.90 14.06
CA ILE A 182 6.56 -2.80 15.53
C ILE A 182 7.50 -3.84 16.13
N PRO A 183 8.41 -3.47 17.04
CA PRO A 183 9.26 -4.44 17.72
C PRO A 183 8.43 -5.33 18.63
N ILE A 184 8.43 -6.63 18.36
CA ILE A 184 7.79 -7.64 19.20
C ILE A 184 8.85 -8.62 19.64
N GLU A 185 9.27 -8.53 20.90
CA GLU A 185 10.23 -9.47 21.47
C GLU A 185 9.65 -10.89 21.52
N SER A 186 10.52 -11.87 21.32
CA SER A 186 10.12 -13.27 21.34
C SER A 186 9.43 -13.66 22.65
N GLY A 187 8.34 -14.41 22.54
CA GLY A 187 7.50 -14.84 23.64
C GLY A 187 6.36 -13.85 24.01
N HIS A 188 6.32 -12.66 23.41
CA HIS A 188 5.34 -11.63 23.77
C HIS A 188 4.21 -11.44 22.74
N LEU A 189 4.32 -12.05 21.55
CA LEU A 189 3.34 -11.84 20.48
C LEU A 189 1.93 -12.27 20.91
N LEU A 190 1.78 -13.42 21.53
CA LEU A 190 0.47 -13.93 21.92
C LEU A 190 -0.12 -13.25 23.16
N ASP A 191 0.70 -12.99 24.15
CA ASP A 191 0.22 -12.54 25.47
C ASP A 191 0.12 -11.02 25.55
N THR A 192 1.05 -10.29 24.95
CA THR A 192 1.16 -8.83 25.07
C THR A 192 0.59 -8.12 23.86
N PHE A 193 0.94 -8.58 22.64
CA PHE A 193 0.65 -7.87 21.40
C PHE A 193 -0.61 -8.38 20.66
N LYS A 194 -1.22 -9.49 21.09
CA LYS A 194 -2.38 -10.08 20.42
C LYS A 194 -3.48 -9.06 20.14
N ASP A 195 -3.90 -8.32 21.16
CA ASP A 195 -5.00 -7.38 21.02
C ASP A 195 -4.67 -6.20 20.11
N PHE A 196 -3.39 -5.80 20.07
CA PHE A 196 -2.89 -4.77 19.14
C PHE A 196 -3.03 -5.27 17.70
N VAL A 197 -2.56 -6.48 17.41
CA VAL A 197 -2.66 -7.10 16.08
C VAL A 197 -4.11 -7.26 15.66
N VAL A 198 -4.98 -7.77 16.56
CA VAL A 198 -6.41 -7.93 16.28
C VAL A 198 -7.06 -6.62 15.89
N TYR A 199 -6.82 -5.55 16.66
CA TYR A 199 -7.43 -4.26 16.37
C TYR A 199 -6.86 -3.60 15.12
N ALA A 200 -5.54 -3.65 14.90
CA ALA A 200 -4.91 -3.15 13.68
C ALA A 200 -5.44 -3.84 12.42
N ASN A 201 -5.53 -5.17 12.43
CA ASN A 201 -6.08 -5.92 11.29
C ASN A 201 -7.58 -5.66 11.07
N SER A 202 -8.34 -5.30 12.11
CA SER A 202 -9.74 -4.87 11.96
C SER A 202 -9.89 -3.54 11.20
N LYS A 203 -8.80 -2.77 11.10
CA LYS A 203 -8.70 -1.51 10.35
C LYS A 203 -7.94 -1.68 9.02
N ASP A 204 -7.78 -2.91 8.56
CA ASP A 204 -7.00 -3.26 7.34
C ASP A 204 -5.53 -2.81 7.41
N ILE A 205 -4.96 -2.70 8.62
CA ILE A 205 -3.55 -2.40 8.85
C ILE A 205 -2.76 -3.70 9.01
N LYS A 206 -1.77 -3.91 8.17
CA LYS A 206 -0.83 -5.03 8.22
C LYS A 206 0.21 -4.81 9.32
N ILE A 207 0.57 -5.86 10.01
CA ILE A 207 1.59 -5.83 11.07
C ILE A 207 2.79 -6.68 10.67
N TYR A 208 3.97 -6.11 10.83
CA TYR A 208 5.26 -6.79 10.69
C TYR A 208 6.05 -6.65 11.99
N ASN A 209 6.72 -7.73 12.39
CA ASN A 209 7.65 -7.64 13.51
C ASN A 209 8.97 -7.00 13.06
N LEU A 210 9.39 -5.94 13.76
CA LEU A 210 10.54 -5.12 13.44
C LEU A 210 11.76 -5.57 14.24
N ILE A 211 12.89 -5.74 13.57
CA ILE A 211 14.19 -6.00 14.20
C ILE A 211 15.24 -5.07 13.59
N GLY A 212 15.91 -4.29 14.48
CA GLY A 212 17.00 -3.40 14.12
C GLY A 212 18.38 -3.81 14.69
N ASP A 213 18.50 -4.96 15.35
CA ASP A 213 19.75 -5.39 15.97
C ASP A 213 20.80 -5.80 14.93
N PRO A 214 21.90 -5.05 14.78
CA PRO A 214 22.96 -5.33 13.80
C PRO A 214 23.69 -6.66 14.06
N THR A 215 23.59 -7.21 15.29
CA THR A 215 24.17 -8.52 15.60
C THR A 215 23.38 -9.68 14.97
N SER A 216 22.17 -9.43 14.49
CA SER A 216 21.33 -10.42 13.81
C SER A 216 21.94 -10.98 12.54
N ILE A 217 22.86 -10.28 11.89
CA ILE A 217 23.54 -10.78 10.67
C ILE A 217 24.73 -11.72 10.97
N LYS A 218 25.09 -11.93 12.23
CA LYS A 218 26.06 -12.95 12.58
C LYS A 218 25.52 -14.34 12.26
N GLU A 219 26.39 -15.22 11.81
CA GLU A 219 26.02 -16.58 11.44
C GLU A 219 25.34 -17.35 12.60
N ASP A 220 25.85 -17.20 13.82
CA ASP A 220 25.24 -17.75 15.03
C ASP A 220 23.95 -17.02 15.49
N GLY A 221 23.70 -15.84 14.95
CA GLY A 221 22.46 -15.06 15.17
C GLY A 221 21.30 -15.47 14.30
N TYR A 222 21.53 -16.12 13.16
CA TYR A 222 20.50 -16.48 12.20
C TYR A 222 19.40 -17.36 12.80
N GLU A 223 19.76 -18.40 13.53
CA GLU A 223 18.79 -19.29 14.16
C GLU A 223 17.87 -18.56 15.13
N ARG A 224 18.43 -17.67 15.95
CA ARG A 224 17.64 -16.88 16.90
C ARG A 224 16.71 -15.92 16.18
N THR A 225 17.22 -15.15 15.23
CA THR A 225 16.44 -14.10 14.56
C THR A 225 15.46 -14.68 13.54
N ILE A 226 15.86 -15.71 12.79
CA ILE A 226 15.05 -16.30 11.74
C ILE A 226 14.09 -17.32 12.33
N ASN A 227 14.62 -18.40 12.95
CA ASN A 227 13.76 -19.52 13.37
C ASN A 227 12.81 -19.09 14.48
N THR A 228 13.32 -18.46 15.54
CA THR A 228 12.48 -18.14 16.72
C THR A 228 11.32 -17.23 16.36
N TYR A 229 11.60 -16.11 15.70
CA TYR A 229 10.57 -15.12 15.39
C TYR A 229 9.60 -15.60 14.32
N TYR A 230 10.08 -16.24 13.26
CA TYR A 230 9.19 -16.75 12.21
C TYR A 230 8.32 -17.90 12.72
N ASP A 231 8.86 -18.80 13.54
CA ASP A 231 8.08 -19.90 14.12
C ASP A 231 7.02 -19.37 15.11
N GLU A 232 7.33 -18.32 15.87
CA GLU A 232 6.37 -17.67 16.75
C GLU A 232 5.24 -17.00 15.94
N ILE A 233 5.58 -16.24 14.88
CA ILE A 233 4.60 -15.63 13.97
C ILE A 233 3.71 -16.71 13.35
N LYS A 234 4.30 -17.78 12.84
CA LYS A 234 3.55 -18.89 12.25
C LYS A 234 2.59 -19.52 13.25
N SER A 235 3.08 -19.80 14.46
CA SER A 235 2.27 -20.38 15.53
C SER A 235 1.12 -19.45 15.96
N PHE A 236 1.37 -18.15 16.06
CA PHE A 236 0.35 -17.13 16.32
C PHE A 236 -0.71 -17.13 15.21
N ASN A 237 -0.30 -17.01 13.94
CA ASN A 237 -1.21 -16.96 12.81
C ASN A 237 -2.08 -18.22 12.71
N ASP A 238 -1.51 -19.40 12.91
CA ASP A 238 -2.24 -20.68 12.91
C ASP A 238 -3.25 -20.75 14.05
N LYS A 239 -2.88 -20.26 15.24
CA LYS A 239 -3.79 -20.21 16.39
C LYS A 239 -4.96 -19.27 16.14
N MET A 240 -4.70 -18.05 15.66
CA MET A 240 -5.75 -17.07 15.33
C MET A 240 -6.72 -17.63 14.29
N SER A 241 -6.19 -18.20 13.21
CA SER A 241 -6.99 -18.84 12.17
C SER A 241 -7.87 -19.98 12.73
N LYS A 242 -7.31 -20.84 13.57
CA LYS A 242 -8.04 -21.96 14.21
C LYS A 242 -9.15 -21.49 15.15
N GLU A 243 -8.93 -20.36 15.83
CA GLU A 243 -9.92 -19.74 16.71
C GLU A 243 -10.94 -18.87 15.97
N GLY A 244 -10.81 -18.71 14.64
CA GLY A 244 -11.68 -17.86 13.81
C GLY A 244 -11.49 -16.37 14.08
N ILE A 245 -10.34 -15.97 14.62
CA ILE A 245 -9.99 -14.58 14.89
C ILE A 245 -9.27 -14.01 13.67
N ASN A 246 -9.76 -12.89 13.17
CA ASN A 246 -9.09 -12.16 12.08
C ASN A 246 -7.89 -11.38 12.62
N ALA A 247 -6.79 -12.08 12.84
CA ALA A 247 -5.53 -11.51 13.28
C ALA A 247 -4.36 -12.25 12.63
N ARG A 248 -3.43 -11.48 12.06
CA ARG A 248 -2.26 -11.99 11.37
C ARG A 248 -1.10 -11.01 11.49
N VAL A 249 0.09 -11.52 11.72
CA VAL A 249 1.37 -10.85 11.48
C VAL A 249 1.90 -11.35 10.15
N GLU A 250 2.20 -10.44 9.22
CA GLU A 250 2.54 -10.81 7.84
C GLU A 250 3.95 -11.43 7.73
N GLY A 251 4.88 -10.94 8.51
CA GLY A 251 6.27 -11.40 8.49
C GLY A 251 7.20 -10.54 9.33
N MET A 252 8.43 -10.42 8.86
CA MET A 252 9.48 -9.65 9.51
C MET A 252 9.87 -8.46 8.66
N HIS A 253 10.16 -7.35 9.32
CA HIS A 253 10.79 -6.17 8.75
C HIS A 253 12.13 -5.95 9.43
N TYR A 254 13.22 -5.88 8.64
CA TYR A 254 14.58 -5.79 9.14
C TYR A 254 15.17 -4.43 8.85
N ASP A 255 15.38 -3.64 9.92
CA ASP A 255 16.10 -2.35 9.91
C ASP A 255 17.54 -2.57 10.41
N ILE A 256 18.30 -3.37 9.68
CA ILE A 256 19.63 -3.76 10.06
C ILE A 256 20.67 -2.85 9.41
N GLU A 257 21.14 -1.87 10.16
CA GLU A 257 22.16 -0.93 9.71
C GLU A 257 23.57 -1.54 9.79
N PHE A 258 23.85 -2.50 8.92
CA PHE A 258 25.15 -3.21 8.88
C PHE A 258 26.35 -2.28 8.64
N TYR A 259 26.12 -1.07 8.13
CA TYR A 259 27.12 -0.01 7.89
C TYR A 259 27.28 0.94 9.10
N GLY A 260 26.33 0.92 10.03
CA GLY A 260 26.35 1.74 11.23
C GLY A 260 27.39 1.28 12.27
N TYR A 261 27.35 1.94 13.43
CA TYR A 261 28.19 1.62 14.60
C TYR A 261 29.72 1.70 14.38
N GLY A 262 30.16 2.45 13.38
CA GLY A 262 31.56 2.87 13.20
C GLY A 262 32.55 1.72 13.18
N ASN A 263 33.52 1.76 14.16
CA ASN A 263 34.63 0.81 14.23
C ASN A 263 34.36 -0.43 15.11
N GLU A 264 33.15 -0.61 15.62
CA GLU A 264 32.82 -1.77 16.43
C GLU A 264 32.90 -3.06 15.59
N ASP A 265 33.59 -4.06 16.15
CA ASP A 265 33.69 -5.39 15.57
C ASP A 265 32.63 -6.31 16.22
N PHE A 266 31.51 -6.51 15.56
CA PHE A 266 30.45 -7.43 16.02
C PHE A 266 30.80 -8.91 15.76
N GLY A 267 32.10 -9.24 15.51
CA GLY A 267 32.57 -10.59 15.22
C GLY A 267 32.63 -10.96 13.75
N TYR A 268 32.18 -10.07 12.84
CA TYR A 268 32.29 -10.21 11.38
C TYR A 268 33.06 -9.08 10.69
N GLY A 269 33.93 -8.39 11.46
CA GLY A 269 34.82 -7.36 10.94
C GLY A 269 34.25 -5.95 10.97
N LYS A 270 35.14 -4.99 10.71
CA LYS A 270 34.77 -3.58 10.63
C LYS A 270 34.08 -3.24 9.34
N TRP A 271 33.23 -2.21 9.37
CA TRP A 271 32.68 -1.65 8.16
C TRP A 271 33.75 -0.93 7.33
N ILE A 272 33.80 -1.24 6.03
CA ILE A 272 34.70 -0.56 5.09
C ILE A 272 33.79 -0.02 3.97
N GLY A 273 33.67 1.31 3.93
CA GLY A 273 32.86 2.01 2.92
C GLY A 273 33.56 2.10 1.55
N GLY A 274 32.80 2.57 0.56
CA GLY A 274 33.31 2.82 -0.80
C GLY A 274 33.34 1.58 -1.68
N GLN A 275 34.21 1.61 -2.73
CA GLN A 275 34.27 0.63 -3.83
C GLN A 275 35.66 0.03 -4.03
N SER A 276 36.58 0.20 -3.07
CA SER A 276 37.89 -0.42 -3.13
C SER A 276 37.80 -1.94 -3.05
N GLU A 277 38.82 -2.66 -3.49
CA GLU A 277 38.87 -4.12 -3.38
C GLU A 277 38.75 -4.59 -1.91
N GLU A 278 39.32 -3.82 -0.98
CA GLU A 278 39.16 -4.07 0.45
C GLU A 278 37.69 -3.91 0.90
N ALA A 279 37.00 -2.88 0.39
CA ALA A 279 35.59 -2.66 0.71
C ALA A 279 34.68 -3.75 0.13
N LYS A 280 34.95 -4.24 -1.07
CA LYS A 280 34.20 -5.35 -1.67
C LYS A 280 34.39 -6.65 -0.90
N ASN A 281 35.57 -6.86 -0.30
CA ASN A 281 35.89 -7.99 0.59
C ASN A 281 35.42 -7.80 2.04
N CYS A 282 34.66 -6.74 2.34
CA CYS A 282 34.14 -6.47 3.67
C CYS A 282 33.18 -7.58 4.12
N LYS A 283 33.58 -8.33 5.15
CA LYS A 283 32.79 -9.45 5.68
C LYS A 283 31.37 -9.07 6.08
N ARG A 284 31.13 -7.83 6.52
CA ARG A 284 29.79 -7.35 6.87
C ARG A 284 28.85 -7.32 5.66
N ARG A 285 29.35 -6.99 4.47
CA ARG A 285 28.53 -7.00 3.24
C ARG A 285 28.06 -8.42 2.92
N LEU A 286 28.98 -9.38 2.95
CA LEU A 286 28.66 -10.78 2.74
C LEU A 286 27.71 -11.32 3.82
N ALA A 287 27.96 -11.01 5.10
CA ALA A 287 27.08 -11.42 6.21
C ALA A 287 25.66 -10.90 6.06
N TYR A 288 25.51 -9.62 5.70
CA TYR A 288 24.19 -9.04 5.47
C TYR A 288 23.42 -9.73 4.32
N ILE A 289 24.09 -9.99 3.21
CA ILE A 289 23.48 -10.69 2.08
C ILE A 289 23.15 -12.15 2.43
N ASN A 290 24.02 -12.85 3.14
CA ASN A 290 23.77 -14.23 3.56
C ASN A 290 22.59 -14.29 4.53
N PHE A 291 22.49 -13.32 5.46
CA PHE A 291 21.32 -13.19 6.32
C PHE A 291 20.04 -12.98 5.51
N ALA A 292 20.01 -12.05 4.55
CA ALA A 292 18.84 -11.80 3.71
C ALA A 292 18.39 -13.07 2.96
N LYS A 293 19.34 -13.80 2.37
CA LYS A 293 19.06 -15.09 1.71
C LYS A 293 18.47 -16.13 2.66
N ALA A 294 19.02 -16.24 3.86
CA ALA A 294 18.54 -17.19 4.87
C ALA A 294 17.13 -16.83 5.36
N ALA A 295 16.89 -15.55 5.67
CA ALA A 295 15.60 -15.04 6.12
C ALA A 295 14.51 -15.28 5.06
N TYR A 296 14.77 -14.90 3.81
CA TYR A 296 13.82 -15.09 2.71
C TYR A 296 13.52 -16.58 2.44
N LYS A 297 14.54 -17.41 2.44
CA LYS A 297 14.37 -18.86 2.26
C LYS A 297 13.49 -19.46 3.37
N TYR A 298 13.69 -19.04 4.62
CA TYR A 298 12.93 -19.57 5.74
C TYR A 298 11.49 -19.05 5.75
N ALA A 299 11.30 -17.75 5.59
CA ALA A 299 9.99 -17.11 5.54
C ALA A 299 9.11 -17.65 4.42
N SER A 300 9.66 -17.77 3.19
CA SER A 300 8.96 -18.33 2.03
C SER A 300 8.46 -19.75 2.29
N LYS A 301 9.23 -20.57 3.01
CA LYS A 301 8.83 -21.94 3.41
C LYS A 301 7.60 -21.93 4.35
N LEU A 302 7.43 -20.87 5.14
CA LEU A 302 6.33 -20.71 6.08
C LEU A 302 5.15 -19.91 5.51
N GLY A 303 5.29 -19.34 4.29
CA GLY A 303 4.30 -18.44 3.69
C GLY A 303 4.21 -17.11 4.40
N LEU A 304 5.34 -16.60 4.89
CA LEU A 304 5.50 -15.30 5.54
C LEU A 304 6.36 -14.36 4.69
N GLU A 305 6.21 -13.05 4.90
CA GLU A 305 6.89 -12.01 4.14
C GLU A 305 8.21 -11.57 4.82
N VAL A 306 9.13 -11.06 4.00
CA VAL A 306 10.42 -10.47 4.42
C VAL A 306 10.55 -9.08 3.81
N GLU A 307 10.77 -8.10 4.64
CA GLU A 307 11.06 -6.73 4.22
C GLU A 307 12.36 -6.22 4.84
N PHE A 308 13.02 -5.28 4.16
CA PHE A 308 14.26 -4.67 4.63
C PHE A 308 14.22 -3.16 4.51
N ASP A 309 14.73 -2.46 5.53
CA ASP A 309 15.21 -1.11 5.39
C ASP A 309 16.60 -1.12 4.78
N ILE A 310 16.79 -0.32 3.73
CA ILE A 310 18.05 -0.26 3.00
C ILE A 310 18.55 1.18 2.86
N PRO A 311 19.88 1.41 3.00
CA PRO A 311 20.43 2.73 2.76
C PRO A 311 20.37 3.09 1.28
N ASN A 312 20.17 4.38 0.97
CA ASN A 312 20.13 4.89 -0.39
C ASN A 312 21.40 4.58 -1.22
N ILE A 313 22.53 4.36 -0.54
CA ILE A 313 23.81 4.02 -1.20
C ILE A 313 23.90 2.54 -1.62
N LEU A 314 22.98 1.68 -1.18
CA LEU A 314 23.07 0.22 -1.41
C LEU A 314 23.21 -0.13 -2.90
N SER A 315 22.57 0.65 -3.79
CA SER A 315 22.66 0.47 -5.24
C SER A 315 24.07 0.63 -5.82
N LYS A 316 24.95 1.33 -5.08
CA LYS A 316 26.35 1.59 -5.47
C LYS A 316 27.32 0.63 -4.79
N LEU A 317 26.86 -0.21 -3.87
CA LEU A 317 27.72 -1.13 -3.14
C LEU A 317 27.80 -2.48 -3.83
N THR A 318 29.01 -2.98 -3.98
CA THR A 318 29.29 -4.34 -4.45
C THR A 318 30.03 -5.14 -3.40
N TYR A 319 29.99 -6.45 -3.49
CA TYR A 319 30.69 -7.39 -2.62
C TYR A 319 31.16 -8.60 -3.42
N TYR A 320 32.10 -9.34 -2.88
CA TYR A 320 32.46 -10.65 -3.41
C TYR A 320 31.69 -11.75 -2.68
N ASP A 321 31.05 -12.62 -3.45
CA ASP A 321 30.40 -13.82 -2.92
C ASP A 321 31.45 -14.90 -2.54
N GLU A 322 30.98 -16.06 -2.04
CA GLU A 322 31.85 -17.16 -1.60
C GLU A 322 32.68 -17.76 -2.75
N ASP A 323 32.22 -17.61 -3.99
CA ASP A 323 32.91 -18.05 -5.21
C ASP A 323 33.80 -16.93 -5.80
N ASN A 324 34.00 -15.83 -5.06
CA ASN A 324 34.78 -14.66 -5.47
C ASN A 324 34.23 -13.95 -6.71
N ASN A 325 32.91 -14.00 -6.95
CA ASN A 325 32.27 -13.21 -7.99
C ASN A 325 31.78 -11.87 -7.43
N GLU A 326 32.05 -10.79 -8.14
CA GLU A 326 31.52 -9.46 -7.78
C GLU A 326 30.02 -9.40 -8.05
N LYS A 327 29.25 -9.00 -7.02
CA LYS A 327 27.79 -8.87 -7.05
C LYS A 327 27.34 -7.49 -6.55
N ASN A 328 26.24 -6.99 -7.06
CA ASN A 328 25.62 -5.78 -6.54
C ASN A 328 24.74 -6.11 -5.31
N MET A 329 24.89 -5.35 -4.22
CA MET A 329 24.19 -5.62 -2.97
C MET A 329 22.68 -5.38 -3.10
N LEU A 330 22.26 -4.31 -3.79
CA LEU A 330 20.83 -4.03 -3.96
C LEU A 330 20.14 -5.13 -4.75
N GLU A 331 20.73 -5.58 -5.84
CA GLU A 331 20.17 -6.68 -6.64
C GLU A 331 19.98 -7.96 -5.83
N GLU A 332 20.93 -8.27 -4.96
CA GLU A 332 20.84 -9.47 -4.13
C GLU A 332 19.80 -9.33 -3.01
N VAL A 333 19.64 -8.14 -2.40
CA VAL A 333 18.57 -7.90 -1.42
C VAL A 333 17.20 -7.98 -2.11
N LEU A 334 17.02 -7.34 -3.26
CA LEU A 334 15.75 -7.38 -4.00
C LEU A 334 15.33 -8.79 -4.44
N LYS A 335 16.28 -9.68 -4.69
CA LYS A 335 15.99 -11.10 -4.97
C LYS A 335 15.55 -11.89 -3.74
N ASN A 336 15.87 -11.39 -2.55
CA ASN A 336 15.67 -12.08 -1.28
C ASN A 336 14.81 -11.25 -0.30
N SER A 337 13.85 -10.50 -0.84
CA SER A 337 12.86 -9.73 -0.07
C SER A 337 11.57 -9.62 -0.85
N ASP A 338 10.46 -9.49 -0.14
CA ASP A 338 9.15 -9.22 -0.73
C ASP A 338 8.96 -7.71 -0.96
N ASN A 339 9.61 -6.89 -0.11
CA ASN A 339 9.62 -5.44 -0.24
C ASN A 339 10.89 -4.85 0.40
N VAL A 340 11.21 -3.61 0.00
CA VAL A 340 12.29 -2.82 0.62
C VAL A 340 11.83 -1.39 0.87
N THR A 341 12.27 -0.83 1.99
CA THR A 341 12.12 0.59 2.31
C THR A 341 13.47 1.27 2.16
N ILE A 342 13.53 2.35 1.39
CA ILE A 342 14.77 3.11 1.19
C ILE A 342 14.88 4.20 2.24
N MET A 343 15.85 4.10 3.11
CA MET A 343 16.21 5.14 4.05
C MET A 343 16.90 6.28 3.31
N TYR A 344 16.20 7.37 3.12
CA TYR A 344 16.72 8.55 2.45
C TYR A 344 16.69 9.74 3.40
N TYR A 345 17.76 9.91 4.15
CA TYR A 345 17.92 11.04 5.05
C TYR A 345 18.32 12.29 4.24
N VAL A 346 17.40 13.23 4.12
CA VAL A 346 17.64 14.52 3.45
C VAL A 346 17.72 15.61 4.50
N THR A 347 18.86 16.28 4.59
CA THR A 347 18.95 17.56 5.32
C THR A 347 18.13 18.61 4.54
N MET A 348 16.91 18.88 4.96
CA MET A 348 15.95 19.74 4.26
C MET A 348 16.46 21.14 3.89
N LYS A 349 17.43 21.71 4.64
CA LYS A 349 18.01 23.03 4.35
C LYS A 349 18.67 23.16 2.96
N LYS A 350 19.03 22.08 2.29
CA LYS A 350 19.75 22.12 1.01
C LYS A 350 18.84 22.04 -0.21
N TYR A 351 17.59 21.67 -0.04
CA TYR A 351 16.66 21.37 -1.16
C TYR A 351 15.45 22.32 -1.25
N ILE A 352 15.18 23.12 -0.21
CA ILE A 352 14.11 24.15 -0.24
C ILE A 352 14.55 25.41 -1.02
N THR A 353 15.85 25.60 -1.31
CA THR A 353 16.38 26.78 -2.00
C THR A 353 16.66 26.62 -3.48
N THR A 354 16.44 25.45 -4.06
CA THR A 354 16.53 25.25 -5.51
C THR A 354 15.19 24.79 -6.04
N ASP A 355 14.59 25.65 -6.82
CA ASP A 355 13.39 25.39 -7.62
C ASP A 355 13.35 23.96 -8.17
N ASN A 356 12.22 23.33 -7.93
CA ASN A 356 11.75 22.07 -8.49
C ASN A 356 11.90 20.84 -7.60
N ALA A 357 10.71 20.39 -7.24
CA ALA A 357 10.40 19.13 -6.60
C ALA A 357 11.22 17.96 -7.16
N LEU A 358 11.89 17.25 -6.28
CA LEU A 358 12.39 15.92 -6.59
C LEU A 358 11.18 14.98 -6.70
N ILE A 359 10.83 14.67 -7.93
CA ILE A 359 9.80 13.69 -8.28
C ILE A 359 10.45 12.31 -8.19
N TYR A 360 10.04 11.52 -7.22
CA TYR A 360 10.42 10.10 -7.15
C TYR A 360 9.25 9.23 -7.60
N THR A 361 9.50 8.44 -8.61
CA THR A 361 8.56 7.46 -9.16
C THR A 361 8.84 6.09 -8.57
N GLY A 362 8.04 5.69 -7.59
CA GLY A 362 8.09 4.40 -6.92
C GLY A 362 7.38 4.46 -5.58
N SER A 363 7.00 3.34 -5.01
CA SER A 363 6.56 3.30 -3.60
C SER A 363 7.79 3.49 -2.72
N TYR A 364 8.02 4.72 -2.32
CA TYR A 364 9.11 5.07 -1.39
C TYR A 364 8.53 5.38 -0.03
N THR A 365 9.04 4.74 0.98
CA THR A 365 8.83 5.16 2.36
C THR A 365 9.99 6.06 2.74
N PHE A 366 9.68 7.26 3.21
CA PHE A 366 10.69 8.15 3.79
C PHE A 366 10.67 7.91 5.30
N SER A 367 11.81 7.55 5.87
CA SER A 367 11.99 7.65 7.31
C SER A 367 12.55 9.03 7.64
N ALA A 368 11.89 9.73 8.53
CA ALA A 368 12.39 10.94 9.12
C ALA A 368 12.61 10.65 10.61
N GLU A 369 13.84 10.51 11.02
CA GLU A 369 14.21 10.50 12.43
C GLU A 369 14.60 11.92 12.84
N ASP A 370 14.11 12.33 14.00
CA ASP A 370 14.49 13.57 14.66
C ASP A 370 15.89 13.36 15.27
N ASP A 371 16.91 13.73 14.53
CA ASP A 371 18.25 13.87 15.09
C ASP A 371 18.39 15.30 15.63
N GLU A 372 18.15 15.48 16.91
CA GLU A 372 18.25 16.77 17.62
C GLU A 372 19.60 17.46 17.40
N SER A 373 20.64 16.73 16.99
CA SER A 373 21.97 17.27 16.71
C SER A 373 22.11 17.90 15.33
N ARG A 374 21.19 17.65 14.38
CA ARG A 374 21.37 17.99 12.96
C ARG A 374 20.26 18.83 12.32
N SER A 375 19.10 18.96 12.91
CA SER A 375 18.00 19.73 12.32
C SER A 375 17.49 20.82 13.26
N THR A 376 17.33 22.02 12.71
CA THR A 376 16.60 23.14 13.34
C THR A 376 15.17 23.22 12.87
N VAL A 377 14.66 22.18 12.20
CA VAL A 377 13.30 22.12 11.65
C VAL A 377 12.62 20.92 12.29
N ASP A 378 11.51 21.16 12.95
CA ASP A 378 10.67 20.10 13.51
C ASP A 378 10.10 19.25 12.37
N VAL A 379 10.56 18.00 12.30
CA VAL A 379 10.12 17.03 11.29
C VAL A 379 8.62 16.78 11.40
N LYS A 380 8.05 16.82 12.60
CA LYS A 380 6.61 16.68 12.84
C LYS A 380 5.81 17.81 12.17
N GLU A 381 6.24 19.07 12.31
CA GLU A 381 5.59 20.20 11.63
C GLU A 381 5.70 20.06 10.12
N SER A 382 6.84 19.63 9.60
CA SER A 382 7.07 19.43 8.17
C SER A 382 6.25 18.27 7.60
N MET A 383 6.08 17.16 8.32
CA MET A 383 5.18 16.07 7.93
C MET A 383 3.72 16.49 7.95
N VAL A 384 3.30 17.20 8.99
CA VAL A 384 1.93 17.75 9.08
C VAL A 384 1.66 18.76 7.96
N GLU A 385 2.64 19.61 7.62
CA GLU A 385 2.52 20.52 6.46
C GLU A 385 2.47 19.80 5.11
N MET A 386 3.21 18.71 4.92
CA MET A 386 3.14 17.90 3.70
C MET A 386 1.83 17.11 3.59
N ILE A 387 1.27 16.67 4.70
CA ILE A 387 -0.02 15.97 4.74
C ILE A 387 -1.19 16.93 4.52
N ASN A 388 -1.03 18.22 4.87
CA ASN A 388 -2.06 19.25 4.72
C ASN A 388 -1.94 20.05 3.41
N ARG A 389 -0.97 19.78 2.57
CA ARG A 389 -0.80 20.34 1.22
C ARG A 389 -1.22 19.32 0.16
#